data_d59943b87361fbb23689a49cefa6af60
#
_entry.id   d59943b87361fbb23689a49cefa6af60
#
_cell.length_a   1.000
_cell.length_b   1.000
_cell.length_c   1.000
_cell.angle_alpha   90.00
_cell.angle_beta   90.00
_cell.angle_gamma   90.00
#
_symmetry.space_group_name_H-M   'P 1'
#
loop_
_entity.id
_entity.type
_entity.pdbx_description
1 polymer ?
#
loop_
_entity_poly.entity_id
_entity_poly.type
_entity_poly.pdbx_seq_one_letter_code
_entity_poly.pdbx_strand_id
1 'polypeptide(L)'
;MVDCGTFEFYPLNLGPNMTFKARLRASEDATGSLLCLGLDPEPDLLPPSIERSPAGIAQFVRTIVDAVGDSVSSYKLNLAFYERWGREASWLLDQAMAALPKGRPVIFDAKRGDVGSTAQAYAHAMFEAWGADAVTVHPYLGYDSVAPFLAHRDKEVFIVCRTSNPGAAEFQHLRSDGEALYRHIARAGVRWDHHDNVAFVVGATAPAELRDVRQIAGDRLLLVPGIGAQSADLVAALKAALRPDGRGAIIPISRGILFASAGADYADAARAAARRYRDAINALRPEPATARG
;
A
#
# COMPACT_ATOMS: atom_id res chain seq x y z
N MET A 1 -28.40 -22.66 18.47
CA MET A 1 -28.26 -22.28 17.06
C MET A 1 -28.07 -20.76 17.07
N VAL A 2 -26.85 -20.29 16.95
CA VAL A 2 -26.54 -18.86 16.85
C VAL A 2 -26.47 -18.58 15.35
N ASP A 3 -27.36 -17.71 14.90
CA ASP A 3 -27.51 -17.27 13.52
C ASP A 3 -26.20 -16.60 13.06
N CYS A 4 -25.46 -17.26 12.20
CA CYS A 4 -24.27 -16.71 11.56
C CYS A 4 -24.75 -15.79 10.43
N GLY A 5 -25.03 -14.53 10.77
CA GLY A 5 -25.39 -13.52 9.80
C GLY A 5 -24.33 -13.47 8.69
N THR A 6 -24.70 -13.85 7.51
CA THR A 6 -23.94 -13.62 6.26
C THR A 6 -23.84 -12.12 6.06
N PHE A 7 -22.66 -11.56 6.35
CA PHE A 7 -22.36 -10.19 5.99
C PHE A 7 -22.29 -10.13 4.46
N GLU A 8 -23.34 -9.60 3.84
CA GLU A 8 -23.29 -9.23 2.44
C GLU A 8 -22.31 -8.06 2.27
N PHE A 9 -21.15 -8.37 1.70
CA PHE A 9 -20.28 -7.34 1.13
C PHE A 9 -21.07 -6.66 0.00
N TYR A 10 -21.55 -5.44 0.24
CA TYR A 10 -22.08 -4.62 -0.84
C TYR A 10 -20.93 -4.34 -1.82
N PRO A 11 -20.96 -4.89 -3.05
CA PRO A 11 -19.96 -4.55 -4.05
C PRO A 11 -20.11 -3.06 -4.32
N LEU A 12 -19.05 -2.29 -4.09
CA LEU A 12 -18.98 -0.93 -4.56
C LEU A 12 -19.22 -0.98 -6.07
N ASN A 13 -20.35 -0.44 -6.53
CA ASN A 13 -20.73 -0.43 -7.94
C ASN A 13 -19.89 0.65 -8.65
N LEU A 14 -18.60 0.34 -8.81
CA LEU A 14 -17.60 1.22 -9.39
C LEU A 14 -17.63 1.02 -10.90
N GLY A 15 -17.96 2.10 -11.64
CA GLY A 15 -17.95 2.06 -13.10
C GLY A 15 -16.59 1.66 -13.66
N PRO A 16 -16.52 1.10 -14.88
CA PRO A 16 -15.32 0.49 -15.46
C PRO A 16 -14.13 1.45 -15.68
N ASN A 17 -14.31 2.76 -15.51
CA ASN A 17 -13.31 3.79 -15.82
C ASN A 17 -12.88 4.63 -14.59
N MET A 18 -13.02 4.11 -13.37
CA MET A 18 -12.58 4.86 -12.18
C MET A 18 -11.07 4.80 -12.01
N THR A 19 -10.45 5.98 -11.79
CA THR A 19 -9.03 6.07 -11.43
C THR A 19 -8.76 5.43 -10.08
N PHE A 20 -7.48 5.06 -9.81
CA PHE A 20 -7.04 4.55 -8.51
C PHE A 20 -7.50 5.47 -7.37
N LYS A 21 -7.27 6.77 -7.49
CA LYS A 21 -7.65 7.78 -6.46
C LYS A 21 -9.14 7.77 -6.17
N ALA A 22 -9.97 7.68 -7.20
CA ALA A 22 -11.43 7.62 -7.03
C ALA A 22 -11.87 6.32 -6.34
N ARG A 23 -11.29 5.17 -6.71
CA ARG A 23 -11.53 3.88 -6.04
C ARG A 23 -11.05 3.89 -4.59
N LEU A 24 -9.86 4.43 -4.34
CA LEU A 24 -9.33 4.54 -2.98
C LEU A 24 -10.25 5.42 -2.12
N ARG A 25 -10.68 6.55 -2.64
CA ARG A 25 -11.59 7.45 -1.93
C ARG A 25 -12.91 6.78 -1.57
N ALA A 26 -13.53 6.10 -2.53
CA ALA A 26 -14.78 5.36 -2.28
C ALA A 26 -14.59 4.24 -1.23
N SER A 27 -13.45 3.57 -1.28
CA SER A 27 -13.09 2.52 -0.33
C SER A 27 -12.83 3.08 1.08
N GLU A 28 -12.11 4.20 1.18
CA GLU A 28 -11.90 4.92 2.44
C GLU A 28 -13.22 5.39 3.07
N ASP A 29 -14.15 5.90 2.26
CA ASP A 29 -15.46 6.34 2.72
C ASP A 29 -16.30 5.16 3.22
N ALA A 30 -16.28 4.03 2.50
CA ALA A 30 -17.03 2.82 2.85
C ALA A 30 -16.50 2.12 4.12
N THR A 31 -15.19 2.18 4.38
CA THR A 31 -14.56 1.52 5.53
C THR A 31 -14.28 2.45 6.70
N GLY A 32 -14.34 3.76 6.47
CA GLY A 32 -13.85 4.76 7.42
C GLY A 32 -12.36 4.59 7.74
N SER A 33 -11.54 4.12 6.79
CA SER A 33 -10.16 3.68 7.08
C SER A 33 -9.15 4.20 6.07
N LEU A 34 -7.94 4.52 6.54
CA LEU A 34 -6.74 4.72 5.71
C LEU A 34 -5.78 3.51 5.77
N LEU A 35 -6.21 2.47 6.49
CA LEU A 35 -5.40 1.26 6.69
C LEU A 35 -5.35 0.46 5.38
N CYS A 36 -4.12 0.11 4.97
CA CYS A 36 -3.85 -0.82 3.88
C CYS A 36 -3.33 -2.13 4.47
N LEU A 37 -3.93 -3.27 4.13
CA LEU A 37 -3.37 -4.55 4.54
C LEU A 37 -2.20 -4.93 3.64
N GLY A 38 -1.01 -5.08 4.23
CA GLY A 38 0.12 -5.69 3.55
C GLY A 38 -0.01 -7.22 3.60
N LEU A 39 -0.16 -7.85 2.45
CA LEU A 39 -0.20 -9.30 2.31
C LEU A 39 1.21 -9.83 2.00
N ASP A 40 2.03 -9.85 3.02
CA ASP A 40 3.45 -10.23 2.98
C ASP A 40 3.64 -11.55 3.79
N PRO A 41 3.19 -12.72 3.29
CA PRO A 41 3.16 -13.96 4.05
C PRO A 41 4.57 -14.54 4.24
N GLU A 42 5.02 -14.59 5.49
CA GLU A 42 6.29 -15.21 5.89
C GLU A 42 6.03 -16.65 6.34
N PRO A 43 6.56 -17.68 5.65
CA PRO A 43 6.29 -19.07 5.99
C PRO A 43 6.66 -19.44 7.42
N ASP A 44 7.75 -18.88 7.94
CA ASP A 44 8.24 -19.19 9.29
C ASP A 44 7.36 -18.60 10.40
N LEU A 45 6.53 -17.63 10.07
CA LEU A 45 5.60 -16.97 11.00
C LEU A 45 4.16 -17.49 10.89
N LEU A 46 3.88 -18.39 9.95
CA LEU A 46 2.55 -18.99 9.83
C LEU A 46 2.15 -19.78 11.08
N PRO A 47 0.85 -19.76 11.45
CA PRO A 47 0.33 -20.65 12.48
C PRO A 47 0.71 -22.12 12.19
N PRO A 48 0.99 -22.95 13.22
CA PRO A 48 1.37 -24.35 13.02
C PRO A 48 0.35 -25.18 12.25
N SER A 49 -0.92 -24.79 12.27
CA SER A 49 -2.02 -25.43 11.54
C SER A 49 -2.02 -25.14 10.03
N ILE A 50 -1.23 -24.19 9.57
CA ILE A 50 -1.12 -23.83 8.17
C ILE A 50 0.15 -24.44 7.58
N GLU A 51 -0.03 -25.16 6.48
CA GLU A 51 1.08 -25.77 5.77
C GLU A 51 2.03 -24.69 5.20
N ARG A 52 3.36 -24.93 5.31
CA ARG A 52 4.40 -24.05 4.76
C ARG A 52 4.62 -24.31 3.27
N SER A 53 3.55 -24.18 2.48
CA SER A 53 3.50 -24.41 1.03
C SER A 53 2.74 -23.26 0.36
N PRO A 54 2.84 -23.08 -0.95
CA PRO A 54 2.01 -22.13 -1.69
C PRO A 54 0.52 -22.30 -1.43
N ALA A 55 0.02 -23.55 -1.34
CA ALA A 55 -1.38 -23.83 -1.05
C ALA A 55 -1.80 -23.38 0.36
N GLY A 56 -0.95 -23.65 1.36
CA GLY A 56 -1.18 -23.18 2.72
C GLY A 56 -1.16 -21.66 2.83
N ILE A 57 -0.23 -21.00 2.13
CA ILE A 57 -0.18 -19.54 2.07
C ILE A 57 -1.43 -18.97 1.40
N ALA A 58 -1.90 -19.56 0.29
CA ALA A 58 -3.13 -19.13 -0.38
C ALA A 58 -4.35 -19.24 0.56
N GLN A 59 -4.44 -20.34 1.32
CA GLN A 59 -5.47 -20.51 2.34
C GLN A 59 -5.36 -19.45 3.44
N PHE A 60 -4.16 -19.23 3.98
CA PHE A 60 -3.90 -18.23 5.01
C PHE A 60 -4.30 -16.83 4.56
N VAL A 61 -3.84 -16.40 3.37
CA VAL A 61 -4.17 -15.10 2.78
C VAL A 61 -5.67 -14.91 2.65
N ARG A 62 -6.39 -15.90 2.12
CA ARG A 62 -7.86 -15.86 1.99
C ARG A 62 -8.53 -15.67 3.35
N THR A 63 -8.15 -16.48 4.34
CA THR A 63 -8.72 -16.41 5.68
C THR A 63 -8.49 -15.05 6.34
N ILE A 64 -7.28 -14.48 6.19
CA ILE A 64 -6.99 -13.14 6.71
C ILE A 64 -7.82 -12.07 5.99
N VAL A 65 -7.90 -12.11 4.66
CA VAL A 65 -8.67 -11.14 3.87
C VAL A 65 -10.14 -11.15 4.29
N ASP A 66 -10.75 -12.34 4.44
CA ASP A 66 -12.12 -12.51 4.90
C ASP A 66 -12.32 -11.95 6.33
N ALA A 67 -11.30 -12.10 7.18
CA ALA A 67 -11.38 -11.63 8.57
C ALA A 67 -11.33 -10.11 8.71
N VAL A 68 -10.61 -9.39 7.85
CA VAL A 68 -10.31 -7.96 8.04
C VAL A 68 -11.01 -7.03 7.05
N GLY A 69 -11.75 -7.56 6.09
CA GLY A 69 -12.22 -6.82 4.91
C GLY A 69 -13.00 -5.53 5.15
N ASP A 70 -13.68 -5.40 6.28
CA ASP A 70 -14.44 -4.20 6.68
C ASP A 70 -13.58 -3.11 7.34
N SER A 71 -12.33 -3.41 7.66
CA SER A 71 -11.44 -2.51 8.40
C SER A 71 -10.33 -1.90 7.54
N VAL A 72 -10.15 -2.36 6.31
CA VAL A 72 -9.06 -1.93 5.42
C VAL A 72 -9.59 -1.30 4.14
N SER A 73 -8.97 -0.21 3.70
CA SER A 73 -9.35 0.50 2.48
C SER A 73 -8.66 -0.01 1.22
N SER A 74 -7.54 -0.70 1.37
CA SER A 74 -6.73 -1.18 0.23
C SER A 74 -5.87 -2.36 0.64
N TYR A 75 -5.31 -3.04 -0.35
CA TYR A 75 -4.40 -4.16 -0.17
C TYR A 75 -3.06 -3.88 -0.86
N LYS A 76 -1.97 -4.33 -0.26
CA LYS A 76 -0.63 -4.23 -0.84
C LYS A 76 0.04 -5.60 -0.83
N LEU A 77 0.42 -6.09 -2.00
CA LEU A 77 1.16 -7.34 -2.17
C LEU A 77 2.62 -6.99 -2.49
N ASN A 78 3.54 -7.33 -1.59
CA ASN A 78 4.95 -7.23 -1.90
C ASN A 78 5.36 -8.50 -2.66
N LEU A 79 5.69 -8.32 -3.94
CA LEU A 79 5.90 -9.41 -4.87
C LEU A 79 7.05 -10.35 -4.44
N ALA A 80 8.02 -9.88 -3.66
CA ALA A 80 9.11 -10.72 -3.16
C ALA A 80 8.61 -11.93 -2.36
N PHE A 81 7.50 -11.80 -1.60
CA PHE A 81 6.91 -12.90 -0.83
C PHE A 81 6.23 -13.96 -1.71
N TYR A 82 5.90 -13.61 -2.93
CA TYR A 82 5.32 -14.49 -3.94
C TYR A 82 6.41 -15.05 -4.85
N GLU A 83 7.29 -14.21 -5.38
CA GLU A 83 8.40 -14.56 -6.28
C GLU A 83 9.39 -15.57 -5.64
N ARG A 84 9.54 -15.57 -4.32
CA ARG A 84 10.36 -16.56 -3.59
C ARG A 84 9.95 -18.03 -3.87
N TRP A 85 8.73 -18.27 -4.32
CA TRP A 85 8.19 -19.60 -4.64
C TRP A 85 8.52 -20.08 -6.06
N GLY A 86 9.31 -19.32 -6.82
CA GLY A 86 9.80 -19.71 -8.11
C GLY A 86 8.66 -20.03 -9.09
N ARG A 87 8.59 -21.29 -9.56
CA ARG A 87 7.58 -21.71 -10.55
C ARG A 87 6.13 -21.60 -10.10
N GLU A 88 5.89 -21.64 -8.81
CA GLU A 88 4.55 -21.55 -8.21
C GLU A 88 4.14 -20.10 -7.90
N ALA A 89 5.06 -19.13 -8.12
CA ALA A 89 4.83 -17.72 -7.80
C ALA A 89 3.59 -17.14 -8.47
N SER A 90 3.41 -17.39 -9.78
CA SER A 90 2.27 -16.86 -10.55
C SER A 90 0.97 -17.44 -10.05
N TRP A 91 0.91 -18.76 -9.82
CA TRP A 91 -0.28 -19.40 -9.27
C TRP A 91 -0.64 -18.84 -7.89
N LEU A 92 0.36 -18.69 -6.99
CA LEU A 92 0.13 -18.15 -5.65
C LEU A 92 -0.37 -16.70 -5.70
N LEU A 93 0.20 -15.89 -6.59
CA LEU A 93 -0.23 -14.51 -6.78
C LEU A 93 -1.67 -14.45 -7.30
N ASP A 94 -2.04 -15.30 -8.26
CA ASP A 94 -3.41 -15.42 -8.77
C ASP A 94 -4.39 -15.82 -7.66
N GLN A 95 -4.02 -16.77 -6.77
CA GLN A 95 -4.85 -17.14 -5.63
C GLN A 95 -5.03 -15.97 -4.64
N ALA A 96 -3.96 -15.21 -4.38
CA ALA A 96 -4.03 -14.05 -3.52
C ALA A 96 -4.93 -12.95 -4.12
N MET A 97 -4.77 -12.65 -5.42
CA MET A 97 -5.60 -11.67 -6.12
C MET A 97 -7.08 -12.08 -6.16
N ALA A 98 -7.36 -13.35 -6.39
CA ALA A 98 -8.72 -13.90 -6.40
C ALA A 98 -9.42 -13.84 -5.02
N ALA A 99 -8.66 -13.82 -3.93
CA ALA A 99 -9.18 -13.68 -2.58
C ALA A 99 -9.59 -12.23 -2.23
N LEU A 100 -9.14 -11.23 -2.99
CA LEU A 100 -9.40 -9.82 -2.66
C LEU A 100 -10.84 -9.41 -2.98
N PRO A 101 -11.48 -8.62 -2.11
CA PRO A 101 -12.82 -8.10 -2.37
C PRO A 101 -12.81 -7.18 -3.59
N LYS A 102 -13.78 -7.37 -4.48
CA LYS A 102 -13.97 -6.50 -5.65
C LYS A 102 -14.19 -5.04 -5.22
N GLY A 103 -13.56 -4.11 -5.95
CA GLY A 103 -13.69 -2.69 -5.69
C GLY A 103 -12.71 -2.13 -4.65
N ARG A 104 -11.93 -2.97 -3.96
CA ARG A 104 -10.82 -2.53 -3.11
C ARG A 104 -9.57 -2.35 -3.94
N PRO A 105 -8.88 -1.19 -3.87
CA PRO A 105 -7.65 -0.96 -4.62
C PRO A 105 -6.52 -1.91 -4.20
N VAL A 106 -5.76 -2.37 -5.19
CA VAL A 106 -4.62 -3.29 -5.00
C VAL A 106 -3.34 -2.62 -5.46
N ILE A 107 -2.35 -2.58 -4.58
CA ILE A 107 -1.03 -2.02 -4.82
C ILE A 107 -0.02 -3.16 -4.93
N PHE A 108 0.69 -3.27 -6.05
CA PHE A 108 1.84 -4.16 -6.14
C PHE A 108 3.10 -3.43 -5.70
N ASP A 109 3.65 -3.87 -4.57
CA ASP A 109 4.94 -3.40 -4.07
C ASP A 109 6.05 -4.18 -4.76
N ALA A 110 6.29 -3.82 -6.02
CA ALA A 110 7.16 -4.54 -6.96
C ALA A 110 8.53 -3.87 -7.12
N LYS A 111 8.61 -2.55 -6.85
CA LYS A 111 9.81 -1.73 -7.00
C LYS A 111 10.52 -1.96 -8.34
N ARG A 112 9.73 -1.96 -9.43
CA ARG A 112 10.27 -2.15 -10.78
C ARG A 112 11.01 -0.89 -11.24
N GLY A 113 11.97 -1.09 -12.14
CA GLY A 113 12.72 -0.02 -12.78
C GLY A 113 13.58 -0.63 -13.88
N ASP A 114 13.33 -0.21 -15.13
CA ASP A 114 14.06 -0.65 -16.31
C ASP A 114 13.79 0.37 -17.44
N VAL A 115 14.44 0.22 -18.58
CA VAL A 115 14.35 1.18 -19.68
C VAL A 115 13.66 0.58 -20.92
N GLY A 116 13.11 1.46 -21.75
CA GLY A 116 12.57 1.12 -23.07
C GLY A 116 11.47 0.06 -23.01
N SER A 117 11.58 -0.95 -23.87
CA SER A 117 10.62 -2.05 -24.01
C SER A 117 10.51 -2.92 -22.76
N THR A 118 11.57 -3.02 -21.95
CA THR A 118 11.55 -3.78 -20.70
C THR A 118 10.65 -3.09 -19.67
N ALA A 119 10.73 -1.77 -19.54
CA ALA A 119 9.84 -1.02 -18.68
C ALA A 119 8.37 -1.13 -19.14
N GLN A 120 8.11 -1.12 -20.47
CA GLN A 120 6.77 -1.36 -21.02
C GLN A 120 6.26 -2.77 -20.68
N ALA A 121 7.11 -3.80 -20.79
CA ALA A 121 6.75 -5.17 -20.45
C ALA A 121 6.39 -5.31 -18.95
N TYR A 122 7.13 -4.64 -18.06
CA TYR A 122 6.80 -4.60 -16.65
C TYR A 122 5.48 -3.87 -16.37
N ALA A 123 5.22 -2.73 -17.01
CA ALA A 123 3.97 -1.99 -16.85
C ALA A 123 2.77 -2.84 -17.29
N HIS A 124 2.87 -3.48 -18.46
CA HIS A 124 1.85 -4.43 -18.97
C HIS A 124 1.62 -5.59 -17.99
N ALA A 125 2.69 -6.23 -17.50
CA ALA A 125 2.57 -7.33 -16.55
C ALA A 125 1.83 -6.91 -15.26
N MET A 126 2.18 -5.75 -14.68
CA MET A 126 1.56 -5.29 -13.43
C MET A 126 0.10 -4.90 -13.63
N PHE A 127 -0.21 -4.09 -14.64
CA PHE A 127 -1.51 -3.46 -14.78
C PHE A 127 -2.51 -4.26 -15.61
N GLU A 128 -2.05 -4.93 -16.66
CA GLU A 128 -2.93 -5.64 -17.60
C GLU A 128 -2.98 -7.13 -17.31
N ALA A 129 -1.83 -7.79 -17.15
CA ALA A 129 -1.80 -9.23 -16.95
C ALA A 129 -2.28 -9.62 -15.53
N TRP A 130 -1.80 -8.95 -14.48
CA TRP A 130 -2.21 -9.22 -13.09
C TRP A 130 -3.29 -8.28 -12.55
N GLY A 131 -3.59 -7.19 -13.23
CA GLY A 131 -4.71 -6.32 -12.87
C GLY A 131 -4.50 -5.48 -11.60
N ALA A 132 -3.26 -5.16 -11.23
CA ALA A 132 -3.00 -4.23 -10.14
C ALA A 132 -3.58 -2.84 -10.45
N ASP A 133 -3.97 -2.10 -9.41
CA ASP A 133 -4.46 -0.73 -9.53
C ASP A 133 -3.33 0.30 -9.34
N ALA A 134 -2.25 -0.12 -8.68
CA ALA A 134 -1.08 0.71 -8.49
C ALA A 134 0.19 -0.16 -8.38
N VAL A 135 1.34 0.46 -8.62
CA VAL A 135 2.64 -0.20 -8.53
C VAL A 135 3.69 0.71 -7.93
N THR A 136 4.66 0.15 -7.19
CA THR A 136 5.84 0.87 -6.75
C THR A 136 6.97 0.74 -7.78
N VAL A 137 7.65 1.86 -8.07
CA VAL A 137 8.75 1.93 -9.05
C VAL A 137 9.97 2.65 -8.49
N HIS A 138 11.15 2.26 -8.96
CA HIS A 138 12.40 2.98 -8.69
C HIS A 138 12.65 4.08 -9.72
N PRO A 139 12.97 5.32 -9.30
CA PRO A 139 13.22 6.44 -10.22
C PRO A 139 14.68 6.55 -10.67
N TYR A 140 15.59 5.70 -10.20
CA TYR A 140 17.03 5.87 -10.37
C TYR A 140 17.48 5.96 -11.83
N LEU A 141 16.76 5.30 -12.76
CA LEU A 141 17.05 5.33 -14.20
C LEU A 141 16.43 6.54 -14.93
N GLY A 142 15.73 7.44 -14.22
CA GLY A 142 15.16 8.65 -14.81
C GLY A 142 13.71 8.49 -15.31
N TYR A 143 13.22 9.54 -16.00
CA TYR A 143 11.83 9.63 -16.45
C TYR A 143 11.40 8.50 -17.39
N ASP A 144 12.24 8.16 -18.33
CA ASP A 144 11.97 7.14 -19.35
C ASP A 144 11.75 5.73 -18.77
N SER A 145 12.28 5.47 -17.58
CA SER A 145 12.02 4.24 -16.81
C SER A 145 10.66 4.21 -16.11
N VAL A 146 10.11 5.38 -15.81
CA VAL A 146 8.84 5.54 -15.09
C VAL A 146 7.68 5.84 -16.07
N ALA A 147 7.95 6.50 -17.17
CA ALA A 147 6.96 6.93 -18.16
C ALA A 147 6.04 5.81 -18.67
N PRO A 148 6.50 4.57 -18.94
CA PRO A 148 5.61 3.49 -19.36
C PRO A 148 4.53 3.14 -18.34
N PHE A 149 4.83 3.26 -17.04
CA PHE A 149 3.85 3.05 -15.98
C PHE A 149 2.87 4.22 -15.92
N LEU A 150 3.35 5.46 -16.05
CA LEU A 150 2.52 6.67 -16.03
C LEU A 150 1.56 6.79 -17.23
N ALA A 151 1.83 6.06 -18.32
CA ALA A 151 0.93 6.01 -19.48
C ALA A 151 -0.43 5.38 -19.17
N HIS A 152 -0.53 4.55 -18.10
CA HIS A 152 -1.77 3.96 -17.61
C HIS A 152 -2.49 4.95 -16.67
N ARG A 153 -3.27 5.85 -17.25
CA ARG A 153 -3.83 7.06 -16.57
C ARG A 153 -4.84 6.76 -15.46
N ASP A 154 -5.47 5.61 -15.48
CA ASP A 154 -6.40 5.14 -14.45
C ASP A 154 -5.69 4.46 -13.27
N LYS A 155 -4.40 4.17 -13.42
CA LYS A 155 -3.53 3.52 -12.42
C LYS A 155 -2.68 4.54 -11.67
N GLU A 156 -2.18 4.17 -10.48
CA GLU A 156 -1.30 5.02 -9.68
C GLU A 156 0.12 4.47 -9.65
N VAL A 157 1.11 5.35 -9.74
CA VAL A 157 2.53 4.98 -9.72
C VAL A 157 3.20 5.57 -8.49
N PHE A 158 3.56 4.69 -7.55
CA PHE A 158 4.25 5.07 -6.33
C PHE A 158 5.78 5.08 -6.56
N ILE A 159 6.35 6.24 -6.70
CA ILE A 159 7.80 6.42 -6.85
C ILE A 159 8.47 6.22 -5.49
N VAL A 160 9.45 5.31 -5.41
CA VAL A 160 10.28 5.12 -4.21
C VAL A 160 11.11 6.37 -3.99
N CYS A 161 10.81 7.11 -2.92
CA CYS A 161 11.40 8.42 -2.63
C CYS A 161 12.32 8.38 -1.41
N ARG A 162 11.76 8.09 -0.21
CA ARG A 162 12.51 7.98 1.03
C ARG A 162 12.08 6.70 1.76
N THR A 163 13.01 5.79 1.96
CA THR A 163 12.72 4.47 2.53
C THR A 163 13.03 4.42 4.04
N SER A 164 12.46 3.44 4.75
CA SER A 164 12.57 3.33 6.21
C SER A 164 13.76 2.51 6.71
N ASN A 165 14.52 1.87 5.80
CA ASN A 165 15.65 1.02 6.14
C ASN A 165 16.87 1.82 6.61
N PRO A 166 17.74 1.24 7.48
CA PRO A 166 18.92 1.93 8.01
C PRO A 166 19.89 2.44 6.94
N GLY A 167 20.12 1.66 5.87
CA GLY A 167 21.03 2.01 4.77
C GLY A 167 20.51 3.13 3.84
N ALA A 168 19.29 3.63 4.04
CA ALA A 168 18.72 4.67 3.20
C ALA A 168 19.57 5.96 3.17
N ALA A 169 20.23 6.28 4.27
CA ALA A 169 21.07 7.46 4.39
C ALA A 169 22.28 7.47 3.44
N GLU A 170 22.80 6.30 3.05
CA GLU A 170 23.98 6.19 2.19
C GLU A 170 23.78 6.90 0.83
N PHE A 171 22.57 6.85 0.28
CA PHE A 171 22.23 7.47 -0.99
C PHE A 171 21.21 8.60 -0.86
N GLN A 172 20.14 8.38 -0.09
CA GLN A 172 19.01 9.29 -0.09
C GLN A 172 19.31 10.62 0.60
N HIS A 173 20.38 10.69 1.43
CA HIS A 173 20.88 11.92 2.05
C HIS A 173 22.03 12.57 1.29
N LEU A 174 22.56 11.92 0.22
CA LEU A 174 23.55 12.57 -0.64
C LEU A 174 22.99 13.92 -1.14
N ARG A 175 23.85 14.92 -1.16
CA ARG A 175 23.46 16.28 -1.55
C ARG A 175 23.97 16.61 -2.95
N SER A 176 23.08 17.19 -3.75
CA SER A 176 23.40 17.89 -4.98
C SER A 176 22.73 19.26 -4.93
N ASP A 177 23.42 20.30 -5.30
CA ASP A 177 22.92 21.69 -5.26
C ASP A 177 22.31 22.09 -3.90
N GLY A 178 22.91 21.58 -2.81
CA GLY A 178 22.48 21.86 -1.45
C GLY A 178 21.26 21.09 -0.97
N GLU A 179 20.57 20.31 -1.82
CA GLU A 179 19.41 19.48 -1.46
C GLU A 179 19.77 17.99 -1.38
N ALA A 180 19.09 17.26 -0.49
CA ALA A 180 19.22 15.81 -0.38
C ALA A 180 18.56 15.10 -1.59
N LEU A 181 19.09 13.94 -1.99
CA LEU A 181 18.63 13.19 -3.16
C LEU A 181 17.13 12.87 -3.11
N TYR A 182 16.58 12.49 -1.94
CA TYR A 182 15.15 12.22 -1.81
C TYR A 182 14.26 13.42 -2.20
N ARG A 183 14.73 14.66 -1.96
CA ARG A 183 14.01 15.89 -2.37
C ARG A 183 14.05 16.08 -3.88
N HIS A 184 15.20 15.79 -4.52
CA HIS A 184 15.31 15.80 -5.98
C HIS A 184 14.36 14.79 -6.62
N ILE A 185 14.25 13.58 -6.03
CA ILE A 185 13.32 12.55 -6.48
C ILE A 185 11.85 13.04 -6.34
N ALA A 186 11.50 13.62 -5.19
CA ALA A 186 10.15 14.14 -4.98
C ALA A 186 9.80 15.23 -6.01
N ARG A 187 10.71 16.21 -6.23
CA ARG A 187 10.52 17.27 -7.24
C ARG A 187 10.46 16.72 -8.67
N ALA A 188 11.28 15.71 -9.00
CA ALA A 188 11.25 15.05 -10.28
C ALA A 188 9.89 14.37 -10.51
N GLY A 189 9.41 13.59 -9.55
CA GLY A 189 8.09 12.94 -9.63
C GLY A 189 6.95 13.95 -9.82
N VAL A 190 7.00 15.11 -9.13
CA VAL A 190 6.01 16.18 -9.35
C VAL A 190 6.05 16.71 -10.78
N ARG A 191 7.26 16.90 -11.38
CA ARG A 191 7.36 17.34 -12.78
C ARG A 191 6.90 16.28 -13.80
N TRP A 192 7.02 14.99 -13.45
CA TRP A 192 6.61 13.85 -14.31
C TRP A 192 5.12 13.57 -14.29
N ASP A 193 4.40 14.18 -13.35
CA ASP A 193 2.97 13.93 -13.13
C ASP A 193 2.08 14.70 -14.10
N HIS A 194 2.05 14.23 -15.34
CA HIS A 194 1.22 14.84 -16.41
C HIS A 194 -0.23 14.35 -16.40
N HIS A 195 -0.53 13.29 -15.64
CA HIS A 195 -1.84 12.61 -15.67
C HIS A 195 -2.50 12.50 -14.29
N ASP A 196 -1.96 13.20 -13.29
CA ASP A 196 -2.42 13.12 -11.89
C ASP A 196 -2.40 11.68 -11.34
N ASN A 197 -1.33 10.93 -11.66
CA ASN A 197 -1.18 9.53 -11.28
C ASN A 197 0.20 9.19 -10.67
N VAL A 198 0.90 10.21 -10.17
CA VAL A 198 2.13 10.05 -9.40
C VAL A 198 1.85 10.13 -7.92
N ALA A 199 2.39 9.18 -7.19
CA ALA A 199 2.44 9.12 -5.73
C ALA A 199 3.86 8.79 -5.26
N PHE A 200 4.10 8.82 -3.93
CA PHE A 200 5.43 8.55 -3.38
C PHE A 200 5.39 7.52 -2.27
N VAL A 201 6.44 6.68 -2.22
CA VAL A 201 6.72 5.84 -1.05
C VAL A 201 7.65 6.61 -0.12
N VAL A 202 7.19 6.86 1.12
CA VAL A 202 7.95 7.59 2.13
C VAL A 202 7.84 6.89 3.48
N GLY A 203 8.95 6.42 4.02
CA GLY A 203 8.98 5.66 5.26
C GLY A 203 8.55 6.46 6.49
N ALA A 204 7.82 5.82 7.38
CA ALA A 204 7.31 6.41 8.63
C ALA A 204 8.41 6.74 9.65
N THR A 205 9.58 6.10 9.55
CA THR A 205 10.68 6.21 10.53
C THR A 205 11.43 7.55 10.47
N ALA A 206 11.12 8.41 9.49
CA ALA A 206 11.74 9.71 9.29
C ALA A 206 10.67 10.82 9.17
N PRO A 207 9.99 11.20 10.26
CA PRO A 207 8.84 12.12 10.21
C PRO A 207 9.19 13.52 9.68
N ALA A 208 10.41 14.01 9.90
CA ALA A 208 10.85 15.30 9.36
C ALA A 208 10.95 15.27 7.83
N GLU A 209 11.56 14.21 7.29
CA GLU A 209 11.70 14.00 5.84
C GLU A 209 10.35 13.68 5.19
N LEU A 210 9.49 12.95 5.89
CA LEU A 210 8.11 12.69 5.46
C LEU A 210 7.31 13.99 5.32
N ARG A 211 7.45 14.94 6.27
CA ARG A 211 6.85 16.27 6.18
C ARG A 211 7.41 17.07 5.00
N ASP A 212 8.70 16.99 4.78
CA ASP A 212 9.38 17.62 3.65
C ASP A 212 8.81 17.11 2.32
N VAL A 213 8.70 15.78 2.17
CA VAL A 213 8.13 15.19 0.96
C VAL A 213 6.66 15.56 0.82
N ARG A 214 5.87 15.59 1.91
CA ARG A 214 4.46 16.05 1.86
C ARG A 214 4.35 17.48 1.31
N GLN A 215 5.22 18.38 1.74
CA GLN A 215 5.25 19.77 1.24
C GLN A 215 5.55 19.83 -0.27
N ILE A 216 6.51 19.03 -0.74
CA ILE A 216 6.88 18.97 -2.17
C ILE A 216 5.77 18.27 -2.98
N ALA A 217 5.21 17.18 -2.47
CA ALA A 217 4.23 16.35 -3.14
C ALA A 217 2.85 17.04 -3.29
N GLY A 218 2.56 18.05 -2.45
CA GLY A 218 1.23 18.70 -2.46
C GLY A 218 0.11 17.70 -2.16
N ASP A 219 -0.87 17.59 -3.04
CA ASP A 219 -2.05 16.72 -2.85
C ASP A 219 -1.85 15.26 -3.25
N ARG A 220 -0.68 14.88 -3.75
CA ARG A 220 -0.36 13.52 -4.17
C ARG A 220 -0.40 12.53 -3.01
N LEU A 221 -0.72 11.27 -3.32
CA LEU A 221 -0.78 10.22 -2.31
C LEU A 221 0.63 9.87 -1.79
N LEU A 222 0.70 9.55 -0.51
CA LEU A 222 1.89 8.96 0.11
C LEU A 222 1.57 7.55 0.60
N LEU A 223 2.37 6.57 0.20
CA LEU A 223 2.40 5.25 0.79
C LEU A 223 3.44 5.29 1.91
N VAL A 224 3.01 5.07 3.16
CA VAL A 224 3.82 5.32 4.35
C VAL A 224 4.13 4.00 5.10
N PRO A 225 5.06 3.17 4.58
CA PRO A 225 5.45 1.93 5.24
C PRO A 225 6.33 2.16 6.47
N GLY A 226 6.41 1.14 7.34
CA GLY A 226 7.30 1.15 8.49
C GLY A 226 6.65 1.61 9.78
N ILE A 227 5.33 1.70 9.82
CA ILE A 227 4.58 1.92 11.07
C ILE A 227 4.50 0.59 11.81
N GLY A 228 5.15 0.51 12.97
CA GLY A 228 5.12 -0.62 13.87
C GLY A 228 4.03 -0.52 14.93
N ALA A 229 4.03 -1.48 15.86
CA ALA A 229 3.10 -1.52 16.99
C ALA A 229 3.35 -0.39 18.03
N GLN A 230 4.41 0.40 17.90
CA GLN A 230 4.73 1.49 18.82
C GLN A 230 3.97 2.76 18.44
N SER A 231 3.09 3.22 19.31
CA SER A 231 2.18 4.34 19.08
C SER A 231 2.84 5.69 18.79
N ALA A 232 4.05 5.93 19.30
CA ALA A 232 4.76 7.19 19.10
C ALA A 232 5.13 7.43 17.62
N ASP A 233 5.57 6.39 16.92
CA ASP A 233 5.93 6.45 15.50
C ASP A 233 4.69 6.72 14.63
N LEU A 234 3.54 6.14 14.98
CA LEU A 234 2.28 6.37 14.28
C LEU A 234 1.84 7.83 14.35
N VAL A 235 1.88 8.45 15.53
CA VAL A 235 1.47 9.86 15.73
C VAL A 235 2.34 10.79 14.88
N ALA A 236 3.65 10.63 14.96
CA ALA A 236 4.60 11.47 14.24
C ALA A 236 4.45 11.33 12.72
N ALA A 237 4.30 10.07 12.24
CA ALA A 237 4.13 9.77 10.83
C ALA A 237 2.81 10.33 10.28
N LEU A 238 1.68 10.13 10.96
CA LEU A 238 0.38 10.66 10.50
C LEU A 238 0.35 12.18 10.46
N LYS A 239 0.87 12.86 11.49
CA LYS A 239 0.99 14.32 11.51
C LYS A 239 1.84 14.87 10.36
N ALA A 240 2.82 14.10 9.90
CA ALA A 240 3.70 14.50 8.79
C ALA A 240 3.09 14.15 7.42
N ALA A 241 2.33 13.06 7.32
CA ALA A 241 1.86 12.50 6.06
C ALA A 241 0.48 13.02 5.62
N LEU A 242 -0.43 13.26 6.59
CA LEU A 242 -1.81 13.62 6.27
C LEU A 242 -1.92 15.05 5.76
N ARG A 243 -2.85 15.24 4.84
CA ARG A 243 -3.34 16.55 4.42
C ARG A 243 -4.31 17.12 5.47
N PRO A 244 -4.65 18.43 5.39
CA PRO A 244 -5.62 19.04 6.31
C PRO A 244 -7.01 18.40 6.30
N ASP A 245 -7.40 17.71 5.19
CA ASP A 245 -8.65 16.97 5.09
C ASP A 245 -8.60 15.58 5.79
N GLY A 246 -7.51 15.26 6.46
CA GLY A 246 -7.31 13.98 7.15
C GLY A 246 -7.06 12.79 6.22
N ARG A 247 -6.68 13.03 4.95
CA ARG A 247 -6.42 12.04 3.91
C ARG A 247 -5.05 12.20 3.27
N GLY A 248 -4.83 11.55 2.14
CA GLY A 248 -3.61 11.71 1.34
C GLY A 248 -2.48 10.77 1.71
N ALA A 249 -2.70 9.90 2.70
CA ALA A 249 -1.75 8.85 3.08
C ALA A 249 -2.42 7.48 3.08
N ILE A 250 -1.72 6.47 2.59
CA ILE A 250 -2.07 5.05 2.68
C ILE A 250 -1.12 4.45 3.71
N ILE A 251 -1.67 3.77 4.72
CA ILE A 251 -0.91 3.25 5.85
C ILE A 251 -0.83 1.72 5.77
N PRO A 252 0.22 1.15 5.16
CA PRO A 252 0.35 -0.29 5.05
C PRO A 252 0.82 -0.91 6.37
N ILE A 253 0.05 -1.84 6.89
CA ILE A 253 0.40 -2.69 8.03
C ILE A 253 0.36 -4.14 7.55
N SER A 254 1.45 -4.86 7.76
CA SER A 254 1.59 -6.27 7.39
C SER A 254 1.70 -7.16 8.64
N ARG A 255 2.90 -7.36 9.17
CA ARG A 255 3.18 -8.29 10.27
C ARG A 255 2.30 -8.08 11.50
N GLY A 256 1.99 -6.84 11.87
CA GLY A 256 1.17 -6.53 13.04
C GLY A 256 -0.29 -6.97 12.91
N ILE A 257 -0.74 -7.32 11.71
CA ILE A 257 -2.07 -7.87 11.44
C ILE A 257 -1.96 -9.36 11.07
N LEU A 258 -1.14 -9.71 10.08
CA LEU A 258 -1.01 -11.08 9.59
C LEU A 258 -0.65 -12.09 10.69
N PHE A 259 0.25 -11.67 11.58
CA PHE A 259 0.82 -12.52 12.63
C PHE A 259 0.48 -12.00 14.03
N ALA A 260 -0.75 -11.48 14.19
CA ALA A 260 -1.24 -11.01 15.50
C ALA A 260 -1.41 -12.14 16.52
N SER A 261 -1.58 -13.38 16.06
CA SER A 261 -1.52 -14.61 16.85
C SER A 261 -0.87 -15.71 16.03
N ALA A 262 -0.12 -16.59 16.71
CA ALA A 262 0.40 -17.83 16.14
C ALA A 262 -0.53 -19.03 16.41
N GLY A 263 -1.65 -18.84 17.12
CA GLY A 263 -2.62 -19.88 17.49
C GLY A 263 -3.68 -20.16 16.43
N ALA A 264 -4.62 -21.03 16.75
CA ALA A 264 -5.76 -21.34 15.91
C ALA A 264 -6.73 -20.13 15.75
N ASP A 265 -6.63 -19.15 16.61
CA ASP A 265 -7.40 -17.91 16.62
C ASP A 265 -6.81 -16.81 15.71
N TYR A 266 -5.84 -17.14 14.85
CA TYR A 266 -5.09 -16.16 14.03
C TYR A 266 -5.99 -15.23 13.21
N ALA A 267 -7.12 -15.72 12.71
CA ALA A 267 -8.08 -14.92 11.94
C ALA A 267 -8.79 -13.87 12.81
N ASP A 268 -9.25 -14.27 14.00
CA ASP A 268 -9.90 -13.35 14.95
C ASP A 268 -8.91 -12.34 15.53
N ALA A 269 -7.68 -12.77 15.80
CA ALA A 269 -6.60 -11.90 16.23
C ALA A 269 -6.25 -10.86 15.16
N ALA A 270 -6.18 -11.27 13.88
CA ALA A 270 -5.97 -10.36 12.75
C ALA A 270 -7.10 -9.34 12.62
N ARG A 271 -8.37 -9.78 12.74
CA ARG A 271 -9.54 -8.89 12.75
C ARG A 271 -9.44 -7.85 13.87
N ALA A 272 -9.14 -8.30 15.09
CA ALA A 272 -8.98 -7.41 16.24
C ALA A 272 -7.81 -6.43 16.05
N ALA A 273 -6.69 -6.90 15.48
CA ALA A 273 -5.54 -6.05 15.18
C ALA A 273 -5.88 -4.99 14.11
N ALA A 274 -6.54 -5.38 13.02
CA ALA A 274 -6.94 -4.45 11.95
C ALA A 274 -7.85 -3.33 12.49
N ARG A 275 -8.83 -3.69 13.32
CA ARG A 275 -9.70 -2.71 13.99
C ARG A 275 -8.92 -1.76 14.89
N ARG A 276 -8.02 -2.27 15.73
CA ARG A 276 -7.17 -1.43 16.59
C ARG A 276 -6.33 -0.44 15.78
N TYR A 277 -5.70 -0.88 14.67
CA TYR A 277 -4.92 0.01 13.81
C TYR A 277 -5.80 1.05 13.12
N ARG A 278 -6.93 0.67 12.56
CA ARG A 278 -7.90 1.59 11.96
C ARG A 278 -8.34 2.66 12.97
N ASP A 279 -8.74 2.25 14.16
CA ASP A 279 -9.27 3.14 15.20
C ASP A 279 -8.16 4.08 15.72
N ALA A 280 -6.94 3.58 15.89
CA ALA A 280 -5.78 4.39 16.26
C ALA A 280 -5.41 5.42 15.18
N ILE A 281 -5.46 5.05 13.89
CA ILE A 281 -5.26 5.97 12.77
C ILE A 281 -6.36 7.04 12.78
N ASN A 282 -7.61 6.64 12.92
CA ASN A 282 -8.76 7.56 12.88
C ASN A 282 -8.75 8.56 14.04
N ALA A 283 -8.34 8.15 15.23
CA ALA A 283 -8.22 9.04 16.40
C ALA A 283 -7.18 10.17 16.18
N LEU A 284 -6.28 10.03 15.23
CA LEU A 284 -5.23 11.00 14.93
C LEU A 284 -5.51 11.82 13.66
N ARG A 285 -6.57 11.51 12.92
CA ARG A 285 -6.96 12.28 11.74
C ARG A 285 -7.53 13.63 12.16
N PRO A 286 -7.16 14.72 11.47
CA PRO A 286 -7.87 15.98 11.60
C PRO A 286 -9.36 15.77 11.33
N GLU A 287 -10.21 16.39 12.14
CA GLU A 287 -11.63 16.46 11.78
C GLU A 287 -11.76 17.20 10.45
N PRO A 288 -12.62 16.70 9.53
CA PRO A 288 -12.90 17.45 8.30
C PRO A 288 -13.36 18.86 8.71
N ALA A 289 -12.72 19.88 8.14
CA ALA A 289 -13.19 21.24 8.35
C ALA A 289 -14.68 21.24 7.97
N THR A 290 -15.55 21.32 8.96
CA THR A 290 -16.98 21.51 8.72
C THR A 290 -17.09 22.74 7.85
N ALA A 291 -17.69 22.58 6.66
CA ALA A 291 -18.01 23.69 5.80
C ALA A 291 -18.82 24.68 6.69
N ARG A 292 -18.14 25.71 7.17
CA ARG A 292 -18.84 26.83 7.82
C ARG A 292 -19.62 27.47 6.71
N GLY A 293 -20.95 27.26 6.78
CA GLY A 293 -21.93 27.83 5.87
C GLY A 293 -21.91 29.36 5.83
#